data_9ee3f41d49e6be7b16a2409e2157eef5
#
_entry.id   9ee3f41d49e6be7b16a2409e2157eef5
#
_cell.length_a   1.000
_cell.length_b   1.000
_cell.length_c   1.000
_cell.angle_alpha   90.00
_cell.angle_beta   90.00
_cell.angle_gamma   90.00
#
_symmetry.space_group_name_H-M   'P 1'
#
loop_
_entity.id
_entity.type
_entity.pdbx_description
1 polymer ?
#
loop_
_entity_poly.entity_id
_entity_poly.type
_entity_poly.pdbx_seq_one_letter_code
_entity_poly.pdbx_strand_id
1 'polypeptide(L)'
;LDNKMIEIQPKMVGLSVPFPGNLYSAFRCGQFVKDNYPSVKIVMGGGFPNTELRTITDPRVFDFIDFICLDDGEKPIEILLELVQNGKYPFEKELKLKRTFYFDGEEVKYNNLSEDNDYKQRELGTPDYSDLPLDKYISVIEIANPMHSLWSDGRWNKLTMAHGCYWGKCTFCDISLDYIKLYEPLTATILVDRMEQMIQETGESGFHFVDEAAHPKMLRALANTLIERKVYITWWTNI
;
A
#
# COMPACT_ATOMS: atom_id res chain seq x y z
N LEU A 1 3.23 -18.57 -7.98
CA LEU A 1 1.86 -18.15 -7.70
C LEU A 1 0.97 -19.34 -7.38
N ASP A 2 0.94 -20.37 -8.25
CA ASP A 2 0.06 -21.54 -8.13
C ASP A 2 0.16 -22.25 -6.77
N ASN A 3 1.37 -22.56 -6.31
CA ASN A 3 1.60 -23.19 -5.01
C ASN A 3 0.95 -22.37 -3.85
N LYS A 4 1.03 -21.04 -3.90
CA LYS A 4 0.40 -20.19 -2.89
C LYS A 4 -1.12 -20.15 -3.00
N MET A 5 -1.66 -20.21 -4.21
CA MET A 5 -3.11 -20.32 -4.40
C MET A 5 -3.66 -21.63 -3.84
N ILE A 6 -2.96 -22.74 -4.04
CA ILE A 6 -3.33 -24.06 -3.50
C ILE A 6 -3.22 -24.08 -1.96
N GLU A 7 -2.15 -23.51 -1.42
CA GLU A 7 -1.86 -23.48 0.03
C GLU A 7 -2.89 -22.62 0.80
N ILE A 8 -3.15 -21.39 0.31
CA ILE A 8 -3.94 -20.38 1.03
C ILE A 8 -5.44 -20.48 0.69
N GLN A 9 -5.78 -20.90 -0.52
CA GLN A 9 -7.15 -20.92 -1.07
C GLN A 9 -7.88 -19.58 -0.88
N PRO A 10 -7.30 -18.45 -1.33
CA PRO A 10 -7.85 -17.14 -1.09
C PRO A 10 -9.17 -16.95 -1.83
N LYS A 11 -10.08 -16.17 -1.27
CA LYS A 11 -11.29 -15.68 -1.97
C LYS A 11 -11.03 -14.41 -2.76
N MET A 12 -9.98 -13.68 -2.38
CA MET A 12 -9.57 -12.43 -3.03
C MET A 12 -8.06 -12.31 -3.06
N VAL A 13 -7.53 -11.79 -4.16
CA VAL A 13 -6.10 -11.47 -4.36
C VAL A 13 -5.95 -9.98 -4.54
N GLY A 14 -5.12 -9.36 -3.69
CA GLY A 14 -4.75 -7.95 -3.79
C GLY A 14 -3.45 -7.76 -4.56
N LEU A 15 -3.43 -6.85 -5.52
CA LEU A 15 -2.27 -6.48 -6.32
C LEU A 15 -1.93 -5.00 -6.07
N SER A 16 -0.81 -4.75 -5.41
CA SER A 16 -0.28 -3.40 -5.26
C SER A 16 0.61 -3.06 -6.45
N VAL A 17 0.24 -2.02 -7.20
CA VAL A 17 0.96 -1.56 -8.40
C VAL A 17 1.51 -0.16 -8.13
N PRO A 18 2.74 -0.04 -7.59
CA PRO A 18 3.31 1.26 -7.25
C PRO A 18 3.74 2.09 -8.48
N PHE A 19 4.19 1.43 -9.54
CA PHE A 19 4.75 2.08 -10.75
C PHE A 19 4.28 1.42 -12.03
N PRO A 20 4.31 2.11 -13.18
CA PRO A 20 3.87 1.56 -14.47
C PRO A 20 4.61 0.27 -14.87
N GLY A 21 5.88 0.13 -14.49
CA GLY A 21 6.66 -1.09 -14.75
C GLY A 21 6.11 -2.36 -14.08
N ASN A 22 5.32 -2.21 -13.03
CA ASN A 22 4.69 -3.34 -12.33
C ASN A 22 3.35 -3.78 -12.96
N LEU A 23 2.74 -2.93 -13.79
CA LEU A 23 1.40 -3.18 -14.35
C LEU A 23 1.33 -4.45 -15.20
N TYR A 24 2.34 -4.69 -16.04
CA TYR A 24 2.38 -5.91 -16.86
C TYR A 24 2.37 -7.17 -16.00
N SER A 25 3.19 -7.19 -14.95
CA SER A 25 3.24 -8.33 -14.03
C SER A 25 1.93 -8.50 -13.27
N ALA A 26 1.28 -7.41 -12.88
CA ALA A 26 -0.03 -7.45 -12.23
C ALA A 26 -1.09 -8.06 -13.15
N PHE A 27 -1.16 -7.65 -14.42
CA PHE A 27 -2.07 -8.25 -15.41
C PHE A 27 -1.76 -9.72 -15.68
N ARG A 28 -0.49 -10.13 -15.73
CA ARG A 28 -0.12 -11.54 -15.87
C ARG A 28 -0.53 -12.38 -14.67
N CYS A 29 -0.40 -11.84 -13.46
CA CYS A 29 -0.94 -12.48 -12.25
C CYS A 29 -2.46 -12.57 -12.31
N GLY A 30 -3.13 -11.47 -12.69
CA GLY A 30 -4.57 -11.43 -12.85
C GLY A 30 -5.08 -12.45 -13.87
N GLN A 31 -4.47 -12.51 -15.05
CA GLN A 31 -4.80 -13.48 -16.08
C GLN A 31 -4.68 -14.92 -15.54
N PHE A 32 -3.55 -15.24 -14.91
CA PHE A 32 -3.33 -16.57 -14.34
C PHE A 32 -4.42 -16.94 -13.33
N VAL A 33 -4.78 -16.01 -12.44
CA VAL A 33 -5.81 -16.26 -11.42
C VAL A 33 -7.18 -16.43 -12.08
N LYS A 34 -7.56 -15.61 -13.03
CA LYS A 34 -8.86 -15.73 -13.72
C LYS A 34 -8.97 -17.02 -14.55
N ASP A 35 -7.90 -17.43 -15.19
CA ASP A 35 -7.87 -18.65 -16.02
C ASP A 35 -7.94 -19.93 -15.17
N ASN A 36 -7.31 -19.97 -13.99
CA ASN A 36 -7.18 -21.17 -13.17
C ASN A 36 -8.08 -21.17 -11.91
N TYR A 37 -8.46 -20.00 -11.41
CA TYR A 37 -9.24 -19.81 -10.18
C TYR A 37 -10.36 -18.78 -10.39
N PRO A 38 -11.34 -19.02 -11.29
CA PRO A 38 -12.31 -18.00 -11.72
C PRO A 38 -13.25 -17.49 -10.61
N SER A 39 -13.35 -18.20 -9.50
CA SER A 39 -14.12 -17.75 -8.34
C SER A 39 -13.38 -16.73 -7.47
N VAL A 40 -12.06 -16.61 -7.61
CA VAL A 40 -11.23 -15.71 -6.83
C VAL A 40 -11.32 -14.30 -7.42
N LYS A 41 -11.56 -13.30 -6.57
CA LYS A 41 -11.64 -11.91 -7.00
C LYS A 41 -10.28 -11.24 -6.94
N ILE A 42 -10.04 -10.31 -7.86
CA ILE A 42 -8.77 -9.61 -7.99
C ILE A 42 -9.02 -8.11 -7.81
N VAL A 43 -8.35 -7.54 -6.81
CA VAL A 43 -8.37 -6.10 -6.56
C VAL A 43 -7.00 -5.50 -6.83
N MET A 44 -6.95 -4.39 -7.54
CA MET A 44 -5.73 -3.64 -7.81
C MET A 44 -5.78 -2.27 -7.13
N GLY A 45 -4.66 -1.88 -6.55
CA GLY A 45 -4.46 -0.56 -5.95
C GLY A 45 -2.99 -0.16 -6.01
N GLY A 46 -2.63 0.89 -5.29
CA GLY A 46 -1.25 1.42 -5.21
C GLY A 46 -1.04 2.71 -6.00
N GLY A 47 0.19 3.20 -6.06
CA GLY A 47 0.52 4.50 -6.62
C GLY A 47 0.11 4.70 -8.07
N PHE A 48 0.33 3.71 -8.93
CA PHE A 48 -0.02 3.81 -10.35
C PHE A 48 -1.53 3.96 -10.61
N PRO A 49 -2.43 3.14 -10.03
CA PRO A 49 -3.86 3.41 -10.12
C PRO A 49 -4.27 4.80 -9.62
N ASN A 50 -3.66 5.25 -8.54
CA ASN A 50 -3.98 6.56 -7.94
C ASN A 50 -3.59 7.75 -8.81
N THR A 51 -2.57 7.63 -9.64
CA THR A 51 -2.10 8.72 -10.52
C THR A 51 -2.65 8.60 -11.93
N GLU A 52 -2.66 7.40 -12.51
CA GLU A 52 -2.89 7.20 -13.94
C GLU A 52 -4.27 6.64 -14.29
N LEU A 53 -4.94 5.93 -13.34
CA LEU A 53 -6.18 5.24 -13.64
C LEU A 53 -7.44 5.92 -13.08
N ARG A 54 -7.35 7.16 -12.62
CA ARG A 54 -8.49 7.89 -12.01
C ARG A 54 -9.66 8.16 -12.96
N THR A 55 -9.43 8.06 -14.26
CA THR A 55 -10.45 8.30 -15.31
C THR A 55 -10.56 7.13 -16.28
N ILE A 56 -10.25 5.92 -15.81
CA ILE A 56 -10.27 4.74 -16.66
C ILE A 56 -11.68 4.44 -17.19
N THR A 57 -11.76 4.20 -18.49
CA THR A 57 -13.02 3.83 -19.19
C THR A 57 -12.85 2.60 -20.07
N ASP A 58 -11.62 2.10 -20.23
CA ASP A 58 -11.34 0.93 -21.05
C ASP A 58 -11.72 -0.36 -20.32
N PRO A 59 -12.73 -1.10 -20.79
CA PRO A 59 -13.19 -2.32 -20.11
C PRO A 59 -12.19 -3.48 -20.17
N ARG A 60 -11.23 -3.47 -21.11
CA ARG A 60 -10.26 -4.57 -21.29
C ARG A 60 -9.36 -4.79 -20.06
N VAL A 61 -9.19 -3.78 -19.21
CA VAL A 61 -8.47 -3.93 -17.92
C VAL A 61 -9.17 -4.95 -17.03
N PHE A 62 -10.50 -5.00 -17.10
CA PHE A 62 -11.31 -5.88 -16.27
C PHE A 62 -11.35 -7.35 -16.77
N ASP A 63 -10.72 -7.63 -17.92
CA ASP A 63 -10.39 -9.01 -18.30
C ASP A 63 -9.39 -9.64 -17.32
N PHE A 64 -8.58 -8.83 -16.64
CA PHE A 64 -7.52 -9.26 -15.73
C PHE A 64 -7.81 -8.94 -14.25
N ILE A 65 -8.57 -7.90 -13.98
CA ILE A 65 -8.82 -7.35 -12.64
C ILE A 65 -10.34 -7.27 -12.43
N ASP A 66 -10.85 -7.47 -11.22
CA ASP A 66 -12.27 -7.28 -10.92
C ASP A 66 -12.56 -5.88 -10.37
N PHE A 67 -11.63 -5.34 -9.55
CA PHE A 67 -11.80 -4.04 -8.90
C PHE A 67 -10.50 -3.25 -8.94
N ILE A 68 -10.62 -1.92 -9.09
CA ILE A 68 -9.52 -0.97 -8.94
C ILE A 68 -9.88 0.01 -7.84
N CYS A 69 -9.15 -0.04 -6.73
CA CYS A 69 -9.32 0.87 -5.60
C CYS A 69 -8.37 2.05 -5.70
N LEU A 70 -8.87 3.25 -5.44
CA LEU A 70 -8.10 4.49 -5.42
C LEU A 70 -7.86 4.98 -3.99
N ASP A 71 -6.82 5.78 -3.84
CA ASP A 71 -6.41 6.44 -2.60
C ASP A 71 -6.13 5.43 -1.48
N ASP A 72 -6.56 5.70 -0.25
CA ASP A 72 -6.37 4.80 0.89
C ASP A 72 -7.15 3.49 0.69
N GLY A 73 -6.44 2.39 0.69
CA GLY A 73 -6.98 1.08 0.31
C GLY A 73 -7.69 0.31 1.42
N GLU A 74 -7.48 0.68 2.68
CA GLU A 74 -7.92 -0.10 3.83
C GLU A 74 -9.44 -0.25 3.89
N LYS A 75 -10.18 0.85 3.80
CA LYS A 75 -11.64 0.80 3.83
C LYS A 75 -12.25 0.20 2.56
N PRO A 76 -11.81 0.55 1.34
CA PRO A 76 -12.25 -0.14 0.13
C PRO A 76 -12.05 -1.66 0.17
N ILE A 77 -10.88 -2.13 0.64
CA ILE A 77 -10.59 -3.57 0.73
C ILE A 77 -11.49 -4.25 1.74
N GLU A 78 -11.72 -3.65 2.91
CA GLU A 78 -12.64 -4.18 3.92
C GLU A 78 -14.05 -4.39 3.35
N ILE A 79 -14.60 -3.37 2.67
CA ILE A 79 -15.91 -3.45 2.02
C ILE A 79 -15.95 -4.56 0.97
N LEU A 80 -14.91 -4.67 0.13
CA LEU A 80 -14.83 -5.72 -0.88
C LEU A 80 -14.71 -7.11 -0.27
N LEU A 81 -13.95 -7.27 0.82
CA LEU A 81 -13.84 -8.54 1.55
C LEU A 81 -15.20 -8.98 2.10
N GLU A 82 -15.95 -8.08 2.71
CA GLU A 82 -17.30 -8.38 3.20
C GLU A 82 -18.25 -8.82 2.08
N LEU A 83 -18.20 -8.13 0.93
CA LEU A 83 -19.02 -8.49 -0.25
C LEU A 83 -18.68 -9.88 -0.78
N VAL A 84 -17.39 -10.18 -0.92
CA VAL A 84 -16.93 -11.48 -1.42
C VAL A 84 -17.25 -12.61 -0.43
N GLN A 85 -17.07 -12.37 0.87
CA GLN A 85 -17.38 -13.35 1.91
C GLN A 85 -18.88 -13.68 1.99
N ASN A 86 -19.73 -12.66 1.81
CA ASN A 86 -21.18 -12.82 1.88
C ASN A 86 -21.81 -13.32 0.57
N GLY A 87 -21.02 -13.62 -0.46
CA GLY A 87 -21.51 -14.09 -1.76
C GLY A 87 -22.40 -13.07 -2.51
N LYS A 88 -22.28 -11.78 -2.16
CA LYS A 88 -23.04 -10.69 -2.79
C LYS A 88 -22.43 -10.21 -4.11
N TYR A 89 -21.59 -10.99 -4.73
CA TYR A 89 -21.02 -10.76 -6.04
C TYR A 89 -21.49 -11.87 -7.02
N PRO A 90 -21.99 -11.59 -8.21
CA PRO A 90 -22.11 -10.31 -8.91
C PRO A 90 -23.35 -9.49 -8.48
N PHE A 91 -23.17 -8.26 -8.38
CA PHE A 91 -23.92 -7.07 -7.96
C PHE A 91 -25.41 -7.19 -7.67
N GLU A 92 -25.79 -6.91 -6.41
CA GLU A 92 -27.11 -6.34 -6.09
C GLU A 92 -27.15 -4.85 -6.56
N LYS A 93 -28.33 -4.37 -6.98
CA LYS A 93 -28.50 -3.03 -7.61
C LYS A 93 -28.08 -1.82 -6.77
N GLU A 94 -27.74 -1.99 -5.50
CA GLU A 94 -27.39 -0.92 -4.55
C GLU A 94 -26.02 -1.12 -3.89
N LEU A 95 -25.02 -1.47 -4.68
CA LEU A 95 -23.68 -1.64 -4.16
C LEU A 95 -23.09 -0.30 -3.68
N LYS A 96 -22.72 -0.21 -2.40
CA LYS A 96 -22.05 0.95 -1.83
C LYS A 96 -20.56 0.64 -1.66
N LEU A 97 -19.78 0.91 -2.71
CA LEU A 97 -18.32 0.82 -2.67
C LEU A 97 -17.71 2.16 -2.27
N LYS A 98 -16.41 2.14 -2.00
CA LYS A 98 -15.63 3.32 -1.71
C LYS A 98 -14.49 3.44 -2.71
N ARG A 99 -14.47 4.54 -3.47
CA ARG A 99 -13.43 4.88 -4.46
C ARG A 99 -13.00 3.70 -5.35
N THR A 100 -13.95 2.95 -5.85
CA THR A 100 -13.68 1.70 -6.57
C THR A 100 -14.25 1.72 -7.99
N PHE A 101 -13.40 1.39 -8.96
CA PHE A 101 -13.82 1.06 -10.32
C PHE A 101 -14.09 -0.42 -10.46
N TYR A 102 -15.09 -0.75 -11.28
CA TYR A 102 -15.45 -2.11 -11.67
C TYR A 102 -16.14 -2.10 -13.03
N PHE A 103 -16.25 -3.26 -13.65
CA PHE A 103 -17.00 -3.45 -14.89
C PHE A 103 -18.35 -4.15 -14.56
N ASP A 104 -19.47 -3.55 -14.98
CA ASP A 104 -20.81 -4.08 -14.70
C ASP A 104 -21.34 -5.04 -15.77
N GLY A 105 -20.55 -5.30 -16.81
CA GLY A 105 -20.91 -6.11 -17.97
C GLY A 105 -21.25 -5.28 -19.20
N GLU A 106 -21.46 -3.98 -19.05
CA GLU A 106 -21.77 -3.04 -20.13
C GLU A 106 -20.72 -1.92 -20.21
N GLU A 107 -20.40 -1.31 -19.07
CA GLU A 107 -19.44 -0.21 -19.00
C GLU A 107 -18.62 -0.21 -17.70
N VAL A 108 -17.53 0.56 -17.70
CA VAL A 108 -16.72 0.78 -16.49
C VAL A 108 -17.43 1.78 -15.58
N LYS A 109 -17.69 1.38 -14.35
CA LYS A 109 -18.33 2.19 -13.32
C LYS A 109 -17.32 2.62 -12.26
N TYR A 110 -17.46 3.86 -11.82
CA TYR A 110 -16.83 4.34 -10.59
C TYR A 110 -17.88 4.45 -9.49
N ASN A 111 -17.62 3.83 -8.35
CA ASN A 111 -18.53 3.84 -7.21
C ASN A 111 -17.80 4.37 -5.96
N ASN A 112 -18.38 5.41 -5.36
CA ASN A 112 -17.94 6.01 -4.12
C ASN A 112 -19.16 6.41 -3.28
N LEU A 113 -20.07 5.45 -3.08
CA LEU A 113 -21.35 5.64 -2.39
C LEU A 113 -21.31 5.25 -0.91
N SER A 114 -20.21 4.59 -0.45
CA SER A 114 -20.06 4.30 0.98
C SER A 114 -19.81 5.57 1.76
N GLU A 115 -20.57 5.74 2.84
CA GLU A 115 -20.46 6.84 3.81
C GLU A 115 -19.46 6.50 4.96
N ASP A 116 -18.90 5.29 4.96
CA ASP A 116 -17.94 4.87 5.97
C ASP A 116 -16.70 5.76 5.98
N ASN A 117 -16.21 6.07 7.16
CA ASN A 117 -14.99 6.84 7.31
C ASN A 117 -13.76 6.00 6.94
N ASP A 118 -12.75 6.64 6.37
CA ASP A 118 -11.43 6.04 6.23
C ASP A 118 -10.74 5.87 7.59
N TYR A 119 -9.86 4.89 7.68
CA TYR A 119 -9.01 4.71 8.84
C TYR A 119 -7.98 5.84 8.93
N LYS A 120 -7.79 6.37 10.12
CA LYS A 120 -6.72 7.34 10.37
C LYS A 120 -5.38 6.62 10.47
N GLN A 121 -4.31 7.34 10.11
CA GLN A 121 -2.94 6.79 10.15
C GLN A 121 -2.58 6.15 11.51
N ARG A 122 -3.09 6.69 12.63
CA ARG A 122 -2.89 6.13 13.98
C ARG A 122 -3.65 4.85 14.26
N GLU A 123 -4.70 4.57 13.49
CA GLU A 123 -5.59 3.40 13.64
C GLU A 123 -5.09 2.20 12.83
N LEU A 124 -4.18 2.46 11.89
CA LEU A 124 -3.48 1.42 11.15
C LEU A 124 -2.47 0.73 12.06
N GLY A 125 -2.30 -0.56 11.87
CA GLY A 125 -1.33 -1.36 12.60
C GLY A 125 0.12 -1.07 12.24
N THR A 126 1.03 -1.85 12.82
CA THR A 126 2.41 -1.94 12.36
C THR A 126 2.45 -2.77 11.08
N PRO A 127 3.26 -2.39 10.06
CA PRO A 127 3.50 -3.27 8.91
C PRO A 127 4.02 -4.64 9.38
N ASP A 128 3.37 -5.70 8.93
CA ASP A 128 3.71 -7.09 9.28
C ASP A 128 4.52 -7.72 8.15
N TYR A 129 5.73 -8.18 8.45
CA TYR A 129 6.65 -8.84 7.52
C TYR A 129 6.86 -10.31 7.85
N SER A 130 6.13 -10.87 8.84
CA SER A 130 6.36 -12.21 9.40
C SER A 130 6.22 -13.35 8.39
N ASP A 131 5.38 -13.17 7.38
CA ASP A 131 5.13 -14.17 6.32
C ASP A 131 5.96 -13.94 5.04
N LEU A 132 6.79 -12.89 5.02
CA LEU A 132 7.63 -12.57 3.86
C LEU A 132 8.99 -13.30 3.95
N PRO A 133 9.42 -13.97 2.87
CA PRO A 133 10.74 -14.59 2.81
C PRO A 133 11.82 -13.52 2.56
N LEU A 134 12.07 -12.65 3.57
CA LEU A 134 12.95 -11.48 3.43
C LEU A 134 14.36 -11.85 2.98
N ASP A 135 14.85 -13.04 3.34
CA ASP A 135 16.13 -13.60 2.92
C ASP A 135 16.24 -13.86 1.41
N LYS A 136 15.11 -14.01 0.72
CA LYS A 136 15.04 -14.23 -0.73
C LYS A 136 14.93 -12.95 -1.56
N TYR A 137 14.69 -11.80 -0.93
CA TYR A 137 14.69 -10.52 -1.64
C TYR A 137 16.13 -10.03 -1.81
N ILE A 138 16.48 -9.66 -3.04
CA ILE A 138 17.79 -9.10 -3.35
C ILE A 138 17.89 -7.70 -2.72
N SER A 139 18.87 -7.53 -1.84
CA SER A 139 19.21 -6.21 -1.29
C SER A 139 20.03 -5.40 -2.30
N VAL A 140 19.93 -4.08 -2.21
CA VAL A 140 20.72 -3.16 -3.04
C VAL A 140 22.23 -3.42 -2.93
N ILE A 141 22.71 -3.81 -1.76
CA ILE A 141 24.14 -4.11 -1.53
C ILE A 141 24.61 -5.43 -2.19
N GLU A 142 23.69 -6.33 -2.53
CA GLU A 142 23.99 -7.60 -3.19
C GLU A 142 24.14 -7.44 -4.70
N ILE A 143 23.73 -6.29 -5.26
CA ILE A 143 23.90 -5.96 -6.66
C ILE A 143 25.33 -5.47 -6.88
N ALA A 144 26.00 -6.00 -7.91
CA ALA A 144 27.40 -5.71 -8.21
C ALA A 144 27.63 -4.27 -8.72
N ASN A 145 27.24 -3.28 -7.93
CA ASN A 145 27.49 -1.87 -8.19
C ASN A 145 28.00 -1.20 -6.89
N PRO A 146 29.30 -0.79 -6.83
CA PRO A 146 29.88 -0.24 -5.63
C PRO A 146 29.20 1.06 -5.15
N MET A 147 28.45 1.74 -6.02
CA MET A 147 27.66 2.92 -5.63
C MET A 147 26.50 2.57 -4.70
N HIS A 148 25.99 1.34 -4.74
CA HIS A 148 24.87 0.95 -3.88
C HIS A 148 25.22 0.97 -2.41
N SER A 149 26.44 0.63 -2.03
CA SER A 149 26.91 0.70 -0.65
C SER A 149 26.98 2.11 -0.07
N LEU A 150 26.97 3.13 -0.92
CA LEU A 150 26.91 4.54 -0.50
C LEU A 150 25.47 4.96 -0.11
N TRP A 151 24.47 4.23 -0.59
CA TRP A 151 23.06 4.55 -0.39
C TRP A 151 22.37 3.65 0.62
N SER A 152 22.89 2.45 0.84
CA SER A 152 22.31 1.49 1.78
C SER A 152 23.39 0.56 2.29
N ASP A 153 23.39 0.31 3.59
CA ASP A 153 24.25 -0.62 4.31
C ASP A 153 23.54 -1.94 4.64
N GLY A 154 22.30 -2.12 4.18
CA GLY A 154 21.55 -3.34 4.45
C GLY A 154 20.11 -3.32 3.94
N ARG A 155 19.32 -4.24 4.49
CA ARG A 155 17.87 -4.27 4.32
C ARG A 155 17.24 -3.31 5.32
N TRP A 156 16.39 -2.42 4.81
CA TRP A 156 15.78 -1.38 5.62
C TRP A 156 14.27 -1.58 5.69
N ASN A 157 13.74 -1.51 6.87
CA ASN A 157 12.31 -1.46 7.11
C ASN A 157 11.70 -0.21 6.48
N LYS A 158 10.48 -0.32 5.97
CA LYS A 158 9.74 0.80 5.41
C LYS A 158 8.65 1.22 6.37
N LEU A 159 8.58 2.51 6.68
CA LEU A 159 7.60 3.06 7.60
C LEU A 159 7.27 4.50 7.20
N THR A 160 6.05 4.97 7.47
CA THR A 160 5.64 6.35 7.32
C THR A 160 5.48 7.04 8.66
N MET A 161 5.93 8.28 8.78
CA MET A 161 5.73 9.13 9.95
C MET A 161 4.36 9.82 9.93
N ALA A 162 3.85 10.07 8.73
CA ALA A 162 2.57 10.73 8.52
C ALA A 162 1.91 10.25 7.23
N HIS A 163 0.58 10.27 7.21
CA HIS A 163 -0.15 10.26 5.95
C HIS A 163 -0.13 11.65 5.35
N GLY A 164 0.00 11.75 4.03
CA GLY A 164 0.01 13.01 3.30
C GLY A 164 1.25 13.87 3.52
N CYS A 165 1.23 15.07 2.96
CA CYS A 165 2.36 16.00 2.97
C CYS A 165 2.06 17.27 3.76
N TYR A 166 2.88 17.58 4.76
CA TYR A 166 2.70 18.81 5.56
C TYR A 166 2.96 20.10 4.78
N TRP A 167 3.77 20.01 3.72
CA TRP A 167 4.13 21.18 2.93
C TRP A 167 3.04 21.57 1.94
N GLY A 168 2.59 20.67 1.07
CA GLY A 168 1.44 20.83 0.17
C GLY A 168 1.51 22.06 -0.75
N LYS A 169 2.71 22.55 -1.15
CA LYS A 169 2.88 23.78 -1.92
C LYS A 169 3.77 23.61 -3.17
N CYS A 170 4.16 22.39 -3.51
CA CYS A 170 5.00 22.14 -4.68
C CYS A 170 4.18 22.32 -5.95
N THR A 171 4.75 23.03 -6.93
CA THR A 171 4.06 23.37 -8.17
C THR A 171 3.90 22.18 -9.12
N PHE A 172 4.66 21.12 -8.94
CA PHE A 172 4.60 19.88 -9.71
C PHE A 172 3.70 18.82 -9.08
N CYS A 173 3.24 19.04 -7.84
CA CYS A 173 2.48 18.06 -7.09
C CYS A 173 0.98 18.34 -7.21
N ASP A 174 0.20 17.31 -7.48
CA ASP A 174 -1.27 17.42 -7.44
C ASP A 174 -1.76 17.36 -5.99
N ILE A 175 -1.81 18.53 -5.37
CA ILE A 175 -2.26 18.70 -3.98
C ILE A 175 -3.79 18.56 -3.79
N SER A 176 -4.54 18.30 -4.86
CA SER A 176 -5.98 18.01 -4.78
C SER A 176 -6.27 16.57 -4.40
N LEU A 177 -5.29 15.68 -4.58
CA LEU A 177 -5.41 14.27 -4.23
C LEU A 177 -5.44 14.08 -2.71
N ASP A 178 -6.39 13.31 -2.22
CA ASP A 178 -6.64 13.15 -0.79
C ASP A 178 -5.42 12.60 -0.04
N TYR A 179 -4.72 11.62 -0.61
CA TYR A 179 -3.51 11.04 0.00
C TYR A 179 -2.31 12.01 0.11
N ILE A 180 -2.37 13.18 -0.56
CA ILE A 180 -1.37 14.26 -0.40
C ILE A 180 -1.92 15.36 0.52
N LYS A 181 -3.20 15.69 0.36
CA LYS A 181 -3.87 16.81 1.03
C LYS A 181 -4.11 16.57 2.52
N LEU A 182 -4.47 15.35 2.88
CA LEU A 182 -4.82 14.99 4.26
C LEU A 182 -3.55 14.70 5.05
N TYR A 183 -3.06 15.68 5.83
CA TYR A 183 -1.88 15.47 6.65
C TYR A 183 -2.24 14.95 8.04
N GLU A 184 -1.92 13.69 8.32
CA GLU A 184 -2.16 12.99 9.58
C GLU A 184 -0.86 12.44 10.18
N PRO A 185 -0.12 13.20 10.99
CA PRO A 185 1.11 12.72 11.62
C PRO A 185 0.83 11.74 12.75
N LEU A 186 1.68 10.73 12.88
CA LEU A 186 1.77 9.89 14.06
C LEU A 186 2.40 10.66 15.23
N THR A 187 2.24 10.15 16.46
CA THR A 187 3.08 10.60 17.58
C THR A 187 4.43 9.87 17.55
N ALA A 188 5.47 10.48 18.09
CA ALA A 188 6.79 9.85 18.18
C ALA A 188 6.73 8.53 18.97
N THR A 189 5.88 8.45 19.99
CA THR A 189 5.65 7.25 20.78
C THR A 189 5.14 6.09 19.93
N ILE A 190 4.03 6.31 19.18
CA ILE A 190 3.47 5.28 18.29
C ILE A 190 4.52 4.85 17.24
N LEU A 191 5.26 5.82 16.71
CA LEU A 191 6.27 5.54 15.69
C LEU A 191 7.38 4.64 16.25
N VAL A 192 7.90 4.95 17.45
CA VAL A 192 8.93 4.12 18.08
C VAL A 192 8.39 2.75 18.50
N ASP A 193 7.13 2.66 19.00
CA ASP A 193 6.48 1.38 19.29
C ASP A 193 6.46 0.47 18.04
N ARG A 194 6.07 1.02 16.89
CA ARG A 194 6.08 0.30 15.60
C ARG A 194 7.48 -0.11 15.19
N MET A 195 8.46 0.77 15.38
CA MET A 195 9.87 0.47 15.04
C MET A 195 10.42 -0.66 15.90
N GLU A 196 10.17 -0.65 17.20
CA GLU A 196 10.60 -1.73 18.11
C GLU A 196 9.96 -3.07 17.72
N GLN A 197 8.67 -3.07 17.38
CA GLN A 197 7.99 -4.26 16.87
C GLN A 197 8.61 -4.77 15.57
N MET A 198 8.87 -3.88 14.60
CA MET A 198 9.48 -4.26 13.32
C MET A 198 10.91 -4.79 13.49
N ILE A 199 11.69 -4.21 14.39
CA ILE A 199 13.03 -4.72 14.72
C ILE A 199 12.95 -6.14 15.29
N GLN A 200 12.00 -6.41 16.20
CA GLN A 200 11.82 -7.74 16.76
C GLN A 200 11.42 -8.78 15.70
N GLU A 201 10.62 -8.36 14.72
CA GLU A 201 10.10 -9.23 13.68
C GLU A 201 11.13 -9.51 12.58
N THR A 202 11.82 -8.47 12.11
CA THR A 202 12.74 -8.56 10.95
C THR A 202 14.20 -8.79 11.34
N GLY A 203 14.59 -8.42 12.58
CA GLY A 203 15.99 -8.37 13.00
C GLY A 203 16.76 -7.15 12.45
N GLU A 204 16.14 -6.31 11.62
CA GLU A 204 16.77 -5.17 10.96
C GLU A 204 16.51 -3.87 11.70
N SER A 205 17.57 -3.07 11.95
CA SER A 205 17.50 -1.78 12.65
C SER A 205 17.62 -0.57 11.71
N GLY A 206 17.68 -0.78 10.41
CA GLY A 206 17.64 0.27 9.39
C GLY A 206 16.20 0.64 9.04
N PHE A 207 15.90 1.95 8.89
CA PHE A 207 14.57 2.46 8.53
C PHE A 207 14.64 3.46 7.39
N HIS A 208 13.84 3.23 6.36
CA HIS A 208 13.54 4.22 5.36
C HIS A 208 12.13 4.74 5.61
N PHE A 209 12.03 5.98 6.07
CA PHE A 209 10.74 6.65 6.16
C PHE A 209 10.36 7.13 4.75
N VAL A 210 9.24 6.58 4.26
CA VAL A 210 8.79 6.79 2.87
C VAL A 210 7.87 8.00 2.74
N ASP A 211 7.95 8.92 3.71
CA ASP A 211 7.24 10.19 3.68
C ASP A 211 7.71 11.07 2.52
N GLU A 212 6.78 11.81 1.92
CA GLU A 212 7.10 12.79 0.86
C GLU A 212 7.95 13.95 1.38
N ALA A 213 7.69 14.38 2.62
CA ALA A 213 8.48 15.38 3.34
C ALA A 213 8.31 15.19 4.86
N ALA A 214 9.37 14.90 5.56
CA ALA A 214 9.35 14.73 7.01
C ALA A 214 9.29 16.08 7.74
N HIS A 215 8.31 16.26 8.61
CA HIS A 215 8.15 17.50 9.35
C HIS A 215 9.23 17.68 10.43
N PRO A 216 9.98 18.79 10.49
CA PRO A 216 11.10 18.98 11.43
C PRO A 216 10.74 18.78 12.90
N LYS A 217 9.54 19.14 13.33
CA LYS A 217 9.09 18.89 14.70
C LYS A 217 8.93 17.40 15.00
N MET A 218 8.47 16.61 14.01
CA MET A 218 8.35 15.17 14.15
C MET A 218 9.74 14.52 14.26
N LEU A 219 10.67 14.91 13.40
CA LEU A 219 12.05 14.39 13.43
C LEU A 219 12.70 14.64 14.80
N ARG A 220 12.52 15.84 15.38
CA ARG A 220 13.04 16.16 16.72
C ARG A 220 12.37 15.31 17.80
N ALA A 221 11.04 15.17 17.76
CA ALA A 221 10.32 14.34 18.72
C ALA A 221 10.73 12.86 18.61
N LEU A 222 10.88 12.34 17.40
CA LEU A 222 11.35 10.99 17.14
C LEU A 222 12.75 10.77 17.72
N ALA A 223 13.71 11.66 17.41
CA ALA A 223 15.07 11.56 17.92
C ALA A 223 15.13 11.55 19.47
N ASN A 224 14.36 12.42 20.12
CA ASN A 224 14.30 12.45 21.59
C ASN A 224 13.73 11.14 22.14
N THR A 225 12.63 10.63 21.59
CA THR A 225 12.01 9.37 22.05
C THR A 225 12.94 8.17 21.84
N LEU A 226 13.66 8.11 20.71
CA LEU A 226 14.66 7.07 20.46
C LEU A 226 15.79 7.10 21.50
N ILE A 227 16.30 8.29 21.84
CA ILE A 227 17.35 8.48 22.86
C ILE A 227 16.84 8.05 24.25
N GLU A 228 15.65 8.50 24.64
CA GLU A 228 15.02 8.17 25.92
C GLU A 228 14.81 6.66 26.08
N ARG A 229 14.37 5.97 25.03
CA ARG A 229 14.13 4.52 25.03
C ARG A 229 15.39 3.70 24.75
N LYS A 230 16.51 4.34 24.39
CA LYS A 230 17.77 3.67 24.01
C LYS A 230 17.60 2.74 22.80
N VAL A 231 16.78 3.14 21.85
CA VAL A 231 16.57 2.42 20.57
C VAL A 231 17.59 2.96 19.57
N TYR A 232 18.48 2.09 19.11
CA TYR A 232 19.55 2.44 18.18
C TYR A 232 19.20 1.99 16.78
N ILE A 233 19.10 2.95 15.86
CA ILE A 233 18.72 2.73 14.47
C ILE A 233 19.58 3.56 13.51
N THR A 234 19.64 3.11 12.27
CA THR A 234 20.03 3.93 11.13
C THR A 234 18.77 4.30 10.34
N TRP A 235 18.64 5.54 9.89
CA TRP A 235 17.45 5.94 9.18
C TRP A 235 17.69 6.99 8.11
N TRP A 236 16.83 6.98 7.10
CA TRP A 236 16.80 7.92 5.98
C TRP A 236 15.38 8.39 5.69
N THR A 237 15.22 9.64 5.25
CA THR A 237 13.94 10.23 4.87
C THR A 237 14.13 11.41 3.93
N ASN A 238 13.07 11.78 3.22
CA ASN A 238 12.98 13.06 2.51
C ASN A 238 12.67 14.21 3.50
N ILE A 239 13.23 15.41 3.22
CA ILE A 239 13.03 16.61 4.03
C ILE A 239 12.55 17.76 3.16
#